data_da47e519cc577a91fe5ec6267da5d530
#
_entry.id   da47e519cc577a91fe5ec6267da5d530
#
_cell.length_a   1.000
_cell.length_b   1.000
_cell.length_c   1.000
_cell.angle_alpha   90.00
_cell.angle_beta   90.00
_cell.angle_gamma   90.00
#
_symmetry.space_group_name_H-M   'P 1'
#
loop_
_entity.id
_entity.type
_entity.pdbx_description
1 polymer ?
#
loop_
_entity_poly.entity_id
_entity_poly.type
_entity_poly.pdbx_seq_one_letter_code
_entity_poly.pdbx_strand_id
1 'polypeptide(L)'
;MSQKIIFLEGDNIFTSTKQVKIFGQNSPIKVNKYIFAMSLCNEIKKDELEKVKALLSAHETTFTPNLIITPRLGTQSSWSSKAQDIFKNVGIKSVQRLERFKAFDVKDKEKVLIKSFDKMTESHFSSLSDTKKIFQEAQRKKLITYAIHEDSTLLDKLNNDLGLALNDVEKAYLNKLFQKLNRSVTDAELMMFSQINSEHCRHKIFRSKWKTDIPFSHDSLFEAIKSTTKKDMEHILSAYHDNSAVIKANGASMLEVGGDDKYKNYKGEVDTTIKVETHNHPTGISPFEGAATGSGGEIRDCSATGRVARPKAGFMGLCISHLRLSNELEAWEDKENKPDFLASPRDILIEAPIGSAAYNNEFGRPAIFGYFRTLEYQDLGFHKPIMLAGGIGSIKEVQIKKGIPKPGDAVIVLGGPAMLIGLGGGSASSSKKTNDNADLDFASVQRSNPEMQRRAQQVLDKFNERSSKNPITFIHDVGAGGISNAIPELAKDTNLGVEINLEKIDSADQTMSPMELWCNESQERYVFTIPMKKVRALENICRKERCPFSIAGLLTEEKVIKIKFHDDEVVNLHLDDLFGEIPLPDLIAQYYDLSLIHI
;
A
#
# COMPACT_ATOMS: atom_id res chain seq x y z
N MET A 1 -8.39 34.41 12.36
CA MET A 1 -8.30 34.30 13.85
C MET A 1 -7.27 33.23 14.17
N SER A 2 -6.35 33.45 15.10
CA SER A 2 -5.36 32.42 15.47
C SER A 2 -6.10 31.23 16.13
N GLN A 3 -5.97 30.08 15.54
CA GLN A 3 -6.57 28.84 16.02
C GLN A 3 -6.04 28.51 17.42
N LYS A 4 -6.93 28.40 18.41
CA LYS A 4 -6.52 28.07 19.80
C LYS A 4 -6.11 26.60 19.86
N ILE A 5 -4.86 26.36 20.28
CA ILE A 5 -4.32 25.01 20.43
C ILE A 5 -4.05 24.74 21.91
N ILE A 6 -4.53 23.60 22.39
CA ILE A 6 -4.33 23.11 23.76
C ILE A 6 -3.44 21.87 23.71
N PHE A 7 -2.51 21.77 24.65
CA PHE A 7 -1.63 20.61 24.83
C PHE A 7 -1.97 19.92 26.16
N LEU A 8 -2.13 18.59 26.09
CA LEU A 8 -2.32 17.74 27.27
C LEU A 8 -1.21 16.69 27.31
N GLU A 9 -0.72 16.37 28.49
CA GLU A 9 0.29 15.35 28.72
C GLU A 9 -0.37 14.00 29.04
N GLY A 10 0.06 12.96 28.35
CA GLY A 10 -0.36 11.58 28.55
C GLY A 10 0.73 10.68 29.13
N ASP A 11 0.58 9.39 28.93
CA ASP A 11 1.48 8.35 29.43
C ASP A 11 2.87 8.39 28.81
N ASN A 12 3.79 7.61 29.39
CA ASN A 12 5.13 7.40 28.82
C ASN A 12 5.04 6.64 27.48
N ILE A 13 5.85 7.06 26.50
CA ILE A 13 5.97 6.39 25.19
C ILE A 13 6.66 5.03 25.38
N PHE A 14 7.73 5.02 26.16
CA PHE A 14 8.49 3.82 26.49
C PHE A 14 8.47 3.58 28.01
N THR A 15 8.23 2.35 28.39
CA THR A 15 8.56 1.89 29.76
C THR A 15 10.08 1.88 29.93
N SER A 16 10.55 1.92 31.17
CA SER A 16 11.99 1.86 31.46
C SER A 16 12.67 0.64 30.84
N THR A 17 12.02 -0.52 30.91
CA THR A 17 12.50 -1.77 30.28
C THR A 17 12.62 -1.66 28.77
N LYS A 18 11.60 -1.10 28.12
CA LYS A 18 11.59 -0.91 26.66
C LYS A 18 12.64 0.10 26.23
N GLN A 19 12.82 1.17 27.00
CA GLN A 19 13.84 2.18 26.76
C GLN A 19 15.26 1.60 26.83
N VAL A 20 15.55 0.76 27.83
CA VAL A 20 16.83 0.06 27.94
C VAL A 20 17.03 -0.92 26.78
N LYS A 21 16.00 -1.63 26.37
CA LYS A 21 16.05 -2.56 25.24
C LYS A 21 16.39 -1.86 23.91
N ILE A 22 15.84 -0.68 23.67
CA ILE A 22 16.02 0.07 22.41
C ILE A 22 17.34 0.85 22.39
N PHE A 23 17.70 1.51 23.49
CA PHE A 23 18.79 2.48 23.56
C PHE A 23 20.00 2.02 24.40
N GLY A 24 19.91 0.84 25.04
CA GLY A 24 20.90 0.32 25.98
C GLY A 24 20.80 0.95 27.38
N GLN A 25 21.67 0.50 28.28
CA GLN A 25 21.68 0.99 29.67
C GLN A 25 21.96 2.50 29.80
N ASN A 26 22.72 3.06 28.85
CA ASN A 26 23.04 4.48 28.75
C ASN A 26 22.07 5.20 27.81
N SER A 27 20.76 5.03 28.00
CA SER A 27 19.75 5.69 27.21
C SER A 27 19.96 7.22 27.16
N PRO A 28 19.85 7.85 25.97
CA PRO A 28 19.91 9.31 25.86
C PRO A 28 18.64 9.99 26.36
N ILE A 29 17.57 9.26 26.64
CA ILE A 29 16.25 9.76 27.02
C ILE A 29 16.16 9.91 28.55
N LYS A 30 15.91 11.13 29.04
CA LYS A 30 15.60 11.43 30.44
C LYS A 30 14.10 11.30 30.71
N VAL A 31 13.27 11.90 29.84
CA VAL A 31 11.81 11.89 29.96
C VAL A 31 11.23 11.61 28.59
N ASN A 32 10.18 10.79 28.54
CA ASN A 32 9.42 10.51 27.31
C ASN A 32 7.92 10.49 27.61
N LYS A 33 7.14 11.28 26.88
CA LYS A 33 5.70 11.43 27.10
C LYS A 33 4.95 11.55 25.78
N TYR A 34 3.75 11.03 25.72
CA TYR A 34 2.81 11.45 24.72
C TYR A 34 2.28 12.85 25.03
N ILE A 35 2.23 13.71 24.05
CA ILE A 35 1.54 15.01 24.12
C ILE A 35 0.39 14.97 23.14
N PHE A 36 -0.82 15.26 23.63
CA PHE A 36 -2.01 15.41 22.79
C PHE A 36 -2.20 16.88 22.47
N ALA A 37 -2.16 17.22 21.20
CA ALA A 37 -2.37 18.58 20.71
C ALA A 37 -3.76 18.68 20.07
N MET A 38 -4.58 19.61 20.55
CA MET A 38 -5.96 19.81 20.08
C MET A 38 -6.11 21.20 19.49
N SER A 39 -6.56 21.30 18.25
CA SER A 39 -7.07 22.56 17.71
C SER A 39 -8.58 22.64 17.95
N LEU A 40 -9.03 23.83 18.33
CA LEU A 40 -10.44 24.06 18.68
C LEU A 40 -11.14 24.88 17.59
N CYS A 41 -12.38 24.46 17.25
CA CYS A 41 -13.29 25.26 16.43
C CYS A 41 -14.07 26.30 17.23
N ASN A 42 -14.31 26.00 18.53
CA ASN A 42 -15.02 26.87 19.48
C ASN A 42 -14.35 26.81 20.85
N GLU A 43 -14.74 27.67 21.76
CA GLU A 43 -14.28 27.60 23.14
C GLU A 43 -14.78 26.29 23.80
N ILE A 44 -13.86 25.49 24.34
CA ILE A 44 -14.19 24.23 25.00
C ILE A 44 -14.70 24.50 26.42
N LYS A 45 -15.84 23.92 26.77
CA LYS A 45 -16.42 24.00 28.11
C LYS A 45 -15.61 23.12 29.08
N LYS A 46 -15.59 23.51 30.36
CA LYS A 46 -14.87 22.78 31.41
C LYS A 46 -15.23 21.31 31.47
N ASP A 47 -16.52 20.99 31.45
CA ASP A 47 -17.02 19.61 31.51
C ASP A 47 -16.59 18.77 30.28
N GLU A 48 -16.56 19.42 29.10
CA GLU A 48 -16.11 18.78 27.86
C GLU A 48 -14.59 18.53 27.91
N LEU A 49 -13.82 19.48 28.45
CA LEU A 49 -12.37 19.31 28.63
C LEU A 49 -12.03 18.18 29.61
N GLU A 50 -12.74 18.09 30.73
CA GLU A 50 -12.53 16.98 31.68
C GLU A 50 -12.90 15.62 31.06
N LYS A 51 -13.92 15.58 30.22
CA LYS A 51 -14.27 14.38 29.44
C LYS A 51 -13.16 13.99 28.44
N VAL A 52 -12.57 14.98 27.78
CA VAL A 52 -11.39 14.76 26.89
C VAL A 52 -10.21 14.22 27.68
N LYS A 53 -9.87 14.84 28.83
CA LYS A 53 -8.78 14.38 29.69
C LYS A 53 -8.98 12.93 30.13
N ALA A 54 -10.20 12.57 30.54
CA ALA A 54 -10.54 11.20 30.94
C ALA A 54 -10.38 10.20 29.80
N LEU A 55 -10.87 10.52 28.60
CA LEU A 55 -10.77 9.65 27.43
C LEU A 55 -9.32 9.42 26.97
N LEU A 56 -8.48 10.44 27.11
CA LEU A 56 -7.07 10.38 26.71
C LEU A 56 -6.15 9.91 27.85
N SER A 57 -6.67 9.70 29.06
CA SER A 57 -5.86 9.50 30.28
C SER A 57 -4.79 10.58 30.41
N ALA A 58 -5.18 11.85 30.19
CA ALA A 58 -4.26 12.97 30.07
C ALA A 58 -4.57 14.09 31.06
N HIS A 59 -3.57 14.93 31.35
CA HIS A 59 -3.66 16.09 32.22
C HIS A 59 -2.98 17.32 31.60
N GLU A 60 -3.07 18.45 32.25
CA GLU A 60 -2.38 19.66 31.77
C GLU A 60 -0.88 19.44 31.78
N THR A 61 -0.20 19.82 30.69
CA THR A 61 1.24 19.60 30.58
C THR A 61 2.04 20.66 31.34
N THR A 62 2.98 20.21 32.12
CA THR A 62 4.07 21.02 32.68
C THR A 62 5.41 20.65 32.04
N PHE A 63 5.41 19.68 31.16
CA PHE A 63 6.59 19.14 30.49
C PHE A 63 7.09 20.06 29.39
N THR A 64 8.38 20.37 29.40
CA THR A 64 9.09 21.15 28.39
C THR A 64 10.06 20.24 27.61
N PRO A 65 9.59 19.58 26.56
CA PRO A 65 10.43 18.71 25.74
C PRO A 65 11.42 19.52 24.91
N ASN A 66 12.59 18.93 24.62
CA ASN A 66 13.56 19.49 23.69
C ASN A 66 13.59 18.77 22.32
N LEU A 67 12.86 17.66 22.20
CA LEU A 67 12.60 16.94 20.94
C LEU A 67 11.14 16.50 20.92
N ILE A 68 10.41 16.87 19.86
CA ILE A 68 9.02 16.49 19.65
C ILE A 68 8.88 15.93 18.24
N ILE A 69 8.37 14.71 18.14
CA ILE A 69 8.06 14.06 16.87
C ILE A 69 6.54 14.12 16.69
N THR A 70 6.10 14.67 15.56
CA THR A 70 4.71 14.92 15.20
C THR A 70 4.39 14.25 13.87
N PRO A 71 3.12 14.13 13.48
CA PRO A 71 2.80 13.88 12.07
C PRO A 71 3.45 14.92 11.17
N ARG A 72 3.71 14.54 9.91
CA ARG A 72 4.31 15.44 8.93
C ARG A 72 3.46 16.69 8.73
N LEU A 73 4.10 17.81 8.43
CA LEU A 73 3.42 19.08 8.11
C LEU A 73 2.40 18.85 6.99
N GLY A 74 1.20 19.36 7.16
CA GLY A 74 0.10 19.24 6.20
C GLY A 74 -0.67 17.91 6.25
N THR A 75 -0.21 16.92 7.06
CA THR A 75 -0.87 15.61 7.17
C THR A 75 -1.66 15.45 8.45
N GLN A 76 -2.78 14.73 8.36
CA GLN A 76 -3.53 14.22 9.49
C GLN A 76 -3.16 12.74 9.71
N SER A 77 -2.77 12.37 10.95
CA SER A 77 -2.42 10.99 11.25
C SER A 77 -3.65 10.06 11.26
N SER A 78 -3.43 8.78 10.97
CA SER A 78 -4.49 7.75 11.08
C SER A 78 -5.02 7.63 12.51
N TRP A 79 -4.15 7.85 13.52
CA TRP A 79 -4.56 7.92 14.92
C TRP A 79 -5.51 9.09 15.18
N SER A 80 -5.23 10.26 14.59
CA SER A 80 -6.09 11.46 14.69
C SER A 80 -7.49 11.21 14.15
N SER A 81 -7.59 10.63 12.97
CA SER A 81 -8.88 10.32 12.34
C SER A 81 -9.73 9.40 13.22
N LYS A 82 -9.12 8.37 13.81
CA LYS A 82 -9.77 7.44 14.74
C LYS A 82 -10.18 8.12 16.04
N ALA A 83 -9.32 8.94 16.61
CA ALA A 83 -9.61 9.67 17.85
C ALA A 83 -10.74 10.67 17.67
N GLN A 84 -10.78 11.37 16.52
CA GLN A 84 -11.88 12.27 16.18
C GLN A 84 -13.21 11.55 15.98
N ASP A 85 -13.20 10.37 15.39
CA ASP A 85 -14.40 9.51 15.28
C ASP A 85 -14.98 9.18 16.66
N ILE A 86 -14.09 8.81 17.61
CA ILE A 86 -14.50 8.54 19.00
C ILE A 86 -15.06 9.81 19.64
N PHE A 87 -14.37 10.94 19.52
CA PHE A 87 -14.84 12.22 20.09
C PHE A 87 -16.22 12.60 19.57
N LYS A 88 -16.45 12.48 18.26
CA LYS A 88 -17.74 12.74 17.64
C LYS A 88 -18.84 11.84 18.21
N ASN A 89 -18.55 10.54 18.38
CA ASN A 89 -19.52 9.57 18.90
C ASN A 89 -19.89 9.81 20.36
N VAL A 90 -18.99 10.36 21.19
CA VAL A 90 -19.26 10.71 22.58
C VAL A 90 -19.71 12.16 22.78
N GLY A 91 -19.96 12.87 21.69
CA GLY A 91 -20.54 14.21 21.69
C GLY A 91 -19.56 15.35 21.97
N ILE A 92 -18.26 15.17 21.81
CA ILE A 92 -17.25 16.23 21.86
C ILE A 92 -17.27 16.96 20.49
N LYS A 93 -17.63 18.25 20.51
CA LYS A 93 -17.84 19.04 19.29
C LYS A 93 -16.89 20.23 19.17
N SER A 94 -16.21 20.61 20.24
CA SER A 94 -15.30 21.78 20.26
C SER A 94 -13.92 21.50 19.66
N VAL A 95 -13.56 20.22 19.48
CA VAL A 95 -12.27 19.80 18.95
C VAL A 95 -12.38 19.61 17.44
N GLN A 96 -11.64 20.44 16.68
CA GLN A 96 -11.58 20.37 15.22
C GLN A 96 -10.58 19.31 14.76
N ARG A 97 -9.40 19.25 15.39
CA ARG A 97 -8.36 18.28 15.09
C ARG A 97 -7.61 17.91 16.39
N LEU A 98 -7.35 16.62 16.55
CA LEU A 98 -6.57 16.08 17.68
C LEU A 98 -5.41 15.26 17.12
N GLU A 99 -4.19 15.54 17.56
CA GLU A 99 -2.99 14.78 17.21
C GLU A 99 -2.25 14.30 18.44
N ARG A 100 -1.51 13.19 18.29
CA ARG A 100 -0.67 12.61 19.35
C ARG A 100 0.80 12.72 18.95
N PHE A 101 1.59 13.43 19.73
CA PHE A 101 3.02 13.64 19.55
C PHE A 101 3.83 12.72 20.46
N LYS A 102 5.01 12.33 20.01
CA LYS A 102 6.05 11.72 20.84
C LYS A 102 6.98 12.85 21.31
N ALA A 103 7.00 13.14 22.62
CA ALA A 103 7.76 14.24 23.19
C ALA A 103 8.83 13.71 24.15
N PHE A 104 10.03 14.25 24.04
CA PHE A 104 11.21 13.79 24.77
C PHE A 104 12.01 14.93 25.38
N ASP A 105 12.58 14.71 26.59
CA ASP A 105 13.78 15.40 27.06
C ASP A 105 14.97 14.46 26.84
N VAL A 106 15.89 14.84 25.98
CA VAL A 106 16.99 13.98 25.52
C VAL A 106 18.34 14.70 25.60
N LYS A 107 19.40 13.92 25.86
CA LYS A 107 20.78 14.39 25.78
C LYS A 107 21.34 14.33 24.34
N ASP A 108 20.88 13.39 23.55
CA ASP A 108 21.32 13.14 22.17
C ASP A 108 20.07 12.94 21.29
N LYS A 109 19.77 13.95 20.47
CA LYS A 109 18.59 13.95 19.60
C LYS A 109 18.75 12.99 18.43
N GLU A 110 19.94 12.93 17.81
CA GLU A 110 20.18 12.07 16.65
C GLU A 110 19.96 10.61 16.98
N LYS A 111 20.50 10.15 18.11
CA LYS A 111 20.33 8.76 18.55
C LYS A 111 18.86 8.39 18.76
N VAL A 112 18.03 9.33 19.19
CA VAL A 112 16.57 9.10 19.36
C VAL A 112 15.86 9.15 18.03
N LEU A 113 16.21 10.07 17.14
CA LEU A 113 15.62 10.18 15.81
C LEU A 113 15.86 8.91 14.98
N ILE A 114 17.07 8.39 14.96
CA ILE A 114 17.40 7.13 14.23
C ILE A 114 16.47 5.97 14.63
N LYS A 115 16.04 5.91 15.91
CA LYS A 115 15.24 4.79 16.44
C LYS A 115 13.75 5.04 16.57
N SER A 116 13.30 6.30 16.47
CA SER A 116 11.92 6.68 16.82
C SER A 116 11.22 7.59 15.82
N PHE A 117 11.90 8.00 14.75
CA PHE A 117 11.41 8.96 13.77
C PHE A 117 11.26 8.31 12.40
N ASP A 118 10.08 8.43 11.81
CA ASP A 118 9.79 8.03 10.45
C ASP A 118 9.83 9.26 9.53
N LYS A 119 10.87 9.36 8.70
CA LYS A 119 11.08 10.49 7.77
C LYS A 119 9.91 10.75 6.83
N MET A 120 9.11 9.71 6.51
CA MET A 120 8.02 9.80 5.52
C MET A 120 6.73 10.34 6.10
N THR A 121 6.42 9.97 7.33
CA THR A 121 5.13 10.28 7.96
C THR A 121 5.22 11.26 9.11
N GLU A 122 6.42 11.63 9.52
CA GLU A 122 6.65 12.45 10.70
C GLU A 122 7.52 13.68 10.41
N SER A 123 7.41 14.68 11.29
CA SER A 123 8.27 15.86 11.39
C SER A 123 8.77 15.98 12.82
N HIS A 124 9.89 16.65 13.04
CA HIS A 124 10.38 16.90 14.39
C HIS A 124 10.62 18.39 14.68
N PHE A 125 10.43 18.76 15.95
CA PHE A 125 10.52 20.12 16.43
C PHE A 125 11.28 20.16 17.76
N SER A 126 11.78 21.35 18.13
CA SER A 126 12.49 21.55 19.39
C SER A 126 11.63 22.18 20.47
N SER A 127 10.44 22.68 20.16
CA SER A 127 9.51 23.27 21.13
C SER A 127 8.04 22.96 20.79
N LEU A 128 7.17 22.94 21.81
CA LEU A 128 5.72 22.78 21.60
C LEU A 128 5.12 23.95 20.82
N SER A 129 5.68 25.15 20.93
CA SER A 129 5.21 26.32 20.16
C SER A 129 5.38 26.11 18.65
N ASP A 130 6.48 25.50 18.23
CA ASP A 130 6.76 25.26 16.81
C ASP A 130 5.84 24.18 16.21
N THR A 131 5.34 23.24 17.02
CA THR A 131 4.43 22.20 16.56
C THR A 131 3.06 22.73 16.12
N LYS A 132 2.71 23.98 16.50
CA LYS A 132 1.47 24.62 16.02
C LYS A 132 1.39 24.71 14.51
N LYS A 133 2.55 24.69 13.82
CA LYS A 133 2.63 24.70 12.35
C LYS A 133 1.89 23.54 11.69
N ILE A 134 1.76 22.39 12.36
CA ILE A 134 1.03 21.22 11.79
C ILE A 134 -0.48 21.45 11.62
N PHE A 135 -1.04 22.45 12.32
CA PHE A 135 -2.44 22.83 12.24
C PHE A 135 -2.70 23.97 11.23
N GLN A 136 -1.65 24.49 10.63
CA GLN A 136 -1.77 25.56 9.61
C GLN A 136 -2.06 24.93 8.24
N GLU A 137 -2.78 25.67 7.40
CA GLU A 137 -2.95 25.31 6.01
C GLU A 137 -1.60 25.35 5.31
N ALA A 138 -1.23 24.28 4.65
CA ALA A 138 -0.03 24.16 3.86
C ALA A 138 -0.35 24.33 2.37
N GLN A 139 0.55 24.99 1.63
CA GLN A 139 0.38 25.14 0.20
C GLN A 139 0.55 23.79 -0.51
N ARG A 140 -0.38 23.48 -1.41
CA ARG A 140 -0.31 22.32 -2.29
C ARG A 140 0.76 22.53 -3.36
N LYS A 141 1.53 21.50 -3.62
CA LYS A 141 2.47 21.46 -4.74
C LYS A 141 1.70 21.45 -6.07
N LYS A 142 2.30 22.02 -7.12
CA LYS A 142 1.71 22.11 -8.45
C LYS A 142 2.02 20.86 -9.29
N LEU A 143 1.22 20.65 -10.33
CA LEU A 143 1.53 19.75 -11.43
C LEU A 143 2.76 20.27 -12.19
N ILE A 144 3.64 19.37 -12.60
CA ILE A 144 4.84 19.71 -13.37
C ILE A 144 4.71 19.08 -14.77
N THR A 145 5.13 19.81 -15.79
CA THR A 145 5.16 19.34 -17.17
C THR A 145 6.57 19.41 -17.74
N TYR A 146 6.90 18.48 -18.62
CA TYR A 146 8.22 18.35 -19.24
C TYR A 146 8.11 18.24 -20.76
N ALA A 147 8.86 19.05 -21.50
CA ALA A 147 8.83 19.11 -22.95
C ALA A 147 9.72 18.03 -23.62
N ILE A 148 9.50 16.75 -23.28
CA ILE A 148 10.28 15.63 -23.85
C ILE A 148 10.03 15.46 -25.36
N HIS A 149 8.95 16.01 -25.90
CA HIS A 149 8.65 16.03 -27.32
C HIS A 149 9.58 16.97 -28.10
N GLU A 150 10.18 17.97 -27.45
CA GLU A 150 11.17 18.90 -28.01
C GLU A 150 12.61 18.44 -27.74
N ASP A 151 12.87 17.89 -26.56
CA ASP A 151 14.18 17.40 -26.13
C ASP A 151 14.10 15.98 -25.55
N SER A 152 14.42 15.00 -26.36
CA SER A 152 14.39 13.59 -25.97
C SER A 152 15.43 13.21 -24.90
N THR A 153 16.50 14.02 -24.73
CA THR A 153 17.56 13.72 -23.74
C THR A 153 17.11 14.04 -22.32
N LEU A 154 16.09 14.88 -22.17
CA LEU A 154 15.50 15.23 -20.88
C LEU A 154 14.99 14.00 -20.12
N LEU A 155 14.49 12.97 -20.84
CA LEU A 155 13.93 11.77 -20.24
C LEU A 155 14.99 10.92 -19.49
N ASP A 156 16.25 10.92 -19.92
CA ASP A 156 17.33 10.25 -19.21
C ASP A 156 17.57 10.85 -17.82
N LYS A 157 17.56 12.18 -17.74
CA LYS A 157 17.67 12.90 -16.48
C LYS A 157 16.46 12.62 -15.58
N LEU A 158 15.25 12.74 -16.13
CA LEU A 158 14.01 12.50 -15.39
C LEU A 158 13.89 11.06 -14.89
N ASN A 159 14.40 10.09 -15.66
CA ASN A 159 14.44 8.68 -15.26
C ASN A 159 15.22 8.47 -13.95
N ASN A 160 16.33 9.22 -13.77
CA ASN A 160 17.13 9.18 -12.56
C ASN A 160 16.50 10.02 -11.43
N ASP A 161 16.14 11.28 -11.73
CA ASP A 161 15.66 12.22 -10.71
C ASP A 161 14.33 11.79 -10.07
N LEU A 162 13.44 11.15 -10.85
CA LEU A 162 12.14 10.66 -10.40
C LEU A 162 12.12 9.16 -10.04
N GLY A 163 13.24 8.45 -10.24
CA GLY A 163 13.32 7.01 -9.96
C GLY A 163 12.38 6.15 -10.81
N LEU A 164 12.22 6.47 -12.11
CA LEU A 164 11.22 5.83 -12.97
C LEU A 164 11.59 4.38 -13.36
N ALA A 165 12.87 4.01 -13.31
CA ALA A 165 13.36 2.67 -13.69
C ALA A 165 12.97 2.23 -15.12
N LEU A 166 12.89 3.18 -16.04
CA LEU A 166 12.61 2.92 -17.47
C LEU A 166 13.86 2.40 -18.17
N ASN A 167 13.69 1.38 -19.01
CA ASN A 167 14.75 0.92 -19.91
C ASN A 167 14.78 1.76 -21.21
N ASP A 168 15.81 1.54 -22.05
CA ASP A 168 16.00 2.36 -23.27
C ASP A 168 14.84 2.21 -24.27
N VAL A 169 14.24 1.04 -24.34
CA VAL A 169 13.10 0.77 -25.22
C VAL A 169 11.86 1.55 -24.77
N GLU A 170 11.61 1.59 -23.48
CA GLU A 170 10.50 2.34 -22.87
C GLU A 170 10.70 3.86 -23.01
N LYS A 171 11.95 4.33 -22.84
CA LYS A 171 12.28 5.74 -23.09
C LYS A 171 12.07 6.15 -24.56
N ALA A 172 12.52 5.32 -25.49
CA ALA A 172 12.31 5.54 -26.92
C ALA A 172 10.81 5.55 -27.27
N TYR A 173 10.04 4.64 -26.69
CA TYR A 173 8.59 4.60 -26.85
C TYR A 173 7.91 5.90 -26.37
N LEU A 174 8.23 6.37 -25.15
CA LEU A 174 7.65 7.60 -24.61
C LEU A 174 8.00 8.82 -25.45
N ASN A 175 9.26 8.96 -25.86
CA ASN A 175 9.69 10.06 -26.72
C ASN A 175 8.87 10.08 -28.04
N LYS A 176 8.73 8.94 -28.70
CA LYS A 176 7.94 8.80 -29.93
C LYS A 176 6.45 9.11 -29.70
N LEU A 177 5.89 8.64 -28.57
CA LEU A 177 4.50 8.88 -28.20
C LEU A 177 4.23 10.37 -28.03
N PHE A 178 5.04 11.08 -27.22
CA PHE A 178 4.81 12.50 -26.94
C PHE A 178 5.15 13.40 -28.12
N GLN A 179 6.08 13.00 -29.01
CA GLN A 179 6.26 13.63 -30.33
C GLN A 179 4.99 13.52 -31.18
N LYS A 180 4.37 12.32 -31.25
CA LYS A 180 3.10 12.11 -31.96
C LYS A 180 1.96 12.94 -31.38
N LEU A 181 1.87 13.03 -30.03
CA LEU A 181 0.85 13.81 -29.34
C LEU A 181 1.11 15.32 -29.41
N ASN A 182 2.32 15.74 -29.79
CA ASN A 182 2.76 17.13 -29.91
C ASN A 182 2.43 17.97 -28.67
N ARG A 183 2.71 17.45 -27.48
CA ARG A 183 2.52 18.12 -26.18
C ARG A 183 3.55 17.66 -25.15
N SER A 184 3.73 18.49 -24.12
CA SER A 184 4.50 18.13 -22.94
C SER A 184 3.85 16.96 -22.18
N VAL A 185 4.68 16.14 -21.54
CA VAL A 185 4.23 15.08 -20.63
C VAL A 185 4.10 15.67 -19.21
N THR A 186 3.12 15.20 -18.44
CA THR A 186 3.03 15.55 -17.02
C THR A 186 3.90 14.62 -16.18
N ASP A 187 4.32 15.08 -14.98
CA ASP A 187 4.98 14.24 -13.98
C ASP A 187 4.11 13.04 -13.58
N ALA A 188 2.80 13.23 -13.54
CA ALA A 188 1.81 12.18 -13.26
C ALA A 188 1.77 11.10 -14.35
N GLU A 189 1.83 11.49 -15.63
CA GLU A 189 1.85 10.55 -16.76
C GLU A 189 3.15 9.73 -16.78
N LEU A 190 4.30 10.37 -16.52
CA LEU A 190 5.58 9.67 -16.42
C LEU A 190 5.61 8.66 -15.28
N MET A 191 5.19 9.07 -14.09
CA MET A 191 5.17 8.20 -12.92
C MET A 191 4.17 7.05 -13.12
N MET A 192 2.97 7.31 -13.60
CA MET A 192 1.96 6.29 -13.90
C MET A 192 2.47 5.28 -14.93
N PHE A 193 3.06 5.75 -16.04
CA PHE A 193 3.62 4.87 -17.07
C PHE A 193 4.73 3.97 -16.50
N SER A 194 5.63 4.54 -15.71
CA SER A 194 6.71 3.81 -15.05
C SER A 194 6.17 2.69 -14.14
N GLN A 195 5.15 2.98 -13.34
CA GLN A 195 4.55 2.00 -12.42
C GLN A 195 3.81 0.89 -13.15
N ILE A 196 2.95 1.22 -14.11
CA ILE A 196 2.22 0.25 -14.93
C ILE A 196 3.17 -0.66 -15.73
N ASN A 197 4.29 -0.12 -16.21
CA ASN A 197 5.29 -0.86 -16.95
C ASN A 197 6.44 -1.41 -16.08
N SER A 198 6.32 -1.39 -14.76
CA SER A 198 7.29 -2.01 -13.85
C SER A 198 7.28 -3.54 -13.97
N GLU A 199 8.31 -4.21 -13.45
CA GLU A 199 8.32 -5.69 -13.36
C GLU A 199 7.17 -6.19 -12.49
N HIS A 200 6.83 -5.44 -11.44
CA HIS A 200 5.74 -5.77 -10.52
C HIS A 200 4.39 -5.92 -11.26
N CYS A 201 4.03 -4.95 -12.13
CA CYS A 201 2.73 -4.95 -12.81
C CYS A 201 2.74 -5.68 -14.15
N ARG A 202 3.83 -5.53 -14.92
CA ARG A 202 3.89 -6.05 -16.30
C ARG A 202 4.57 -7.41 -16.43
N HIS A 203 5.35 -7.83 -15.43
CA HIS A 203 6.14 -9.07 -15.46
C HIS A 203 7.08 -9.14 -16.68
N LYS A 204 7.82 -8.07 -16.94
CA LYS A 204 8.67 -7.94 -18.14
C LYS A 204 9.65 -9.09 -18.30
N ILE A 205 10.33 -9.50 -17.21
CA ILE A 205 11.30 -10.61 -17.22
C ILE A 205 10.59 -11.93 -17.50
N PHE A 206 9.48 -12.23 -16.81
CA PHE A 206 8.76 -13.49 -16.95
C PHE A 206 8.05 -13.65 -18.29
N ARG A 207 7.64 -12.54 -18.94
CA ARG A 207 6.97 -12.54 -20.25
C ARG A 207 7.91 -12.38 -21.43
N SER A 208 9.19 -12.01 -21.18
CA SER A 208 10.20 -11.86 -22.22
C SER A 208 10.59 -13.19 -22.85
N LYS A 209 11.04 -13.10 -24.11
CA LYS A 209 11.69 -14.24 -24.76
C LYS A 209 13.09 -14.39 -24.24
N TRP A 210 13.47 -15.64 -23.90
CA TRP A 210 14.77 -15.98 -23.40
C TRP A 210 15.58 -16.71 -24.48
N LYS A 211 16.76 -16.17 -24.81
CA LYS A 211 17.78 -16.89 -25.59
C LYS A 211 18.64 -17.64 -24.60
N THR A 212 18.67 -18.96 -24.70
CA THR A 212 19.39 -19.84 -23.77
C THR A 212 20.13 -20.92 -24.54
N ASP A 213 21.26 -21.36 -24.00
CA ASP A 213 22.10 -22.46 -24.50
C ASP A 213 21.59 -23.86 -24.12
N ILE A 214 20.54 -23.92 -23.28
CA ILE A 214 19.81 -25.15 -22.98
C ILE A 214 18.44 -25.18 -23.67
N PRO A 215 17.92 -26.36 -24.02
CA PRO A 215 16.58 -26.48 -24.59
C PRO A 215 15.53 -25.95 -23.62
N PHE A 216 14.79 -24.93 -24.03
CA PHE A 216 13.65 -24.37 -23.29
C PHE A 216 12.40 -24.46 -24.18
N SER A 217 11.41 -25.25 -23.77
CA SER A 217 10.27 -25.65 -24.61
C SER A 217 9.09 -24.68 -24.57
N HIS A 218 9.23 -23.53 -23.90
CA HIS A 218 8.15 -22.53 -23.73
C HIS A 218 8.59 -21.18 -24.30
N ASP A 219 7.63 -20.37 -24.73
CA ASP A 219 7.90 -19.04 -25.28
C ASP A 219 8.42 -18.06 -24.22
N SER A 220 8.06 -18.27 -22.96
CA SER A 220 8.48 -17.45 -21.84
C SER A 220 8.45 -18.23 -20.51
N LEU A 221 9.08 -17.71 -19.46
CA LEU A 221 8.99 -18.27 -18.11
C LEU A 221 7.53 -18.29 -17.61
N PHE A 222 6.76 -17.28 -17.97
CA PHE A 222 5.35 -17.21 -17.58
C PHE A 222 4.51 -18.32 -18.23
N GLU A 223 4.75 -18.66 -19.51
CA GLU A 223 4.08 -19.79 -20.16
C GLU A 223 4.54 -21.13 -19.58
N ALA A 224 5.80 -21.26 -19.16
CA ALA A 224 6.28 -22.43 -18.47
C ALA A 224 5.51 -22.67 -17.15
N ILE A 225 5.31 -21.62 -16.36
CA ILE A 225 4.52 -21.68 -15.12
C ILE A 225 3.07 -22.05 -15.42
N LYS A 226 2.43 -21.39 -16.38
CA LYS A 226 1.05 -21.67 -16.79
C LYS A 226 0.83 -23.10 -17.30
N SER A 227 1.85 -23.70 -17.91
CA SER A 227 1.75 -25.05 -18.46
C SER A 227 1.46 -26.12 -17.39
N THR A 228 1.82 -25.86 -16.15
CA THR A 228 1.54 -26.76 -15.02
C THR A 228 0.05 -26.86 -14.71
N THR A 229 -0.71 -25.79 -14.96
CA THR A 229 -2.16 -25.72 -14.74
C THR A 229 -2.95 -26.54 -15.76
N LYS A 230 -2.44 -26.68 -16.98
CA LYS A 230 -3.14 -27.38 -18.08
C LYS A 230 -3.38 -28.87 -17.84
N LYS A 231 -2.69 -29.47 -16.87
CA LYS A 231 -2.75 -30.91 -16.59
C LYS A 231 -3.94 -31.32 -15.71
N ASP A 232 -4.49 -30.41 -14.90
CA ASP A 232 -5.62 -30.69 -14.01
C ASP A 232 -6.54 -29.45 -13.92
N MET A 233 -7.37 -29.27 -14.95
CA MET A 233 -8.30 -28.14 -15.04
C MET A 233 -9.63 -28.38 -14.30
N GLU A 234 -9.92 -29.61 -13.88
CA GLU A 234 -11.24 -29.99 -13.38
C GLU A 234 -11.56 -29.33 -12.02
N HIS A 235 -10.53 -29.10 -11.22
CA HIS A 235 -10.66 -28.47 -9.90
C HIS A 235 -10.33 -26.96 -9.89
N ILE A 236 -9.89 -26.40 -11.01
CA ILE A 236 -9.51 -24.99 -11.11
C ILE A 236 -10.63 -24.21 -11.79
N LEU A 237 -11.31 -23.35 -11.03
CA LEU A 237 -12.42 -22.54 -11.53
C LEU A 237 -11.95 -21.21 -12.13
N SER A 238 -10.84 -20.66 -11.63
CA SER A 238 -10.18 -19.46 -12.17
C SER A 238 -8.69 -19.47 -11.81
N ALA A 239 -7.82 -19.20 -12.79
CA ALA A 239 -6.39 -18.96 -12.57
C ALA A 239 -5.85 -18.00 -13.64
N TYR A 240 -4.93 -17.10 -13.26
CA TYR A 240 -4.24 -16.13 -14.13
C TYR A 240 -5.13 -15.05 -14.78
N HIS A 241 -6.36 -14.91 -14.35
CA HIS A 241 -7.35 -13.98 -14.93
C HIS A 241 -7.92 -12.99 -13.91
N ASP A 242 -7.62 -13.16 -12.64
CA ASP A 242 -8.14 -12.34 -11.55
C ASP A 242 -7.09 -12.20 -10.45
N ASN A 243 -7.37 -11.43 -9.42
CA ASN A 243 -6.48 -11.13 -8.31
C ASN A 243 -6.01 -12.38 -7.54
N SER A 244 -6.83 -13.43 -7.45
CA SER A 244 -6.45 -14.72 -6.89
C SER A 244 -7.00 -15.90 -7.69
N ALA A 245 -6.40 -17.07 -7.51
CA ALA A 245 -6.95 -18.30 -8.07
C ALA A 245 -8.17 -18.75 -7.27
N VAL A 246 -9.10 -19.44 -7.96
CA VAL A 246 -10.27 -20.08 -7.34
C VAL A 246 -10.24 -21.56 -7.66
N ILE A 247 -10.27 -22.38 -6.61
CA ILE A 247 -10.35 -23.84 -6.71
C ILE A 247 -11.66 -24.34 -6.13
N LYS A 248 -12.19 -25.40 -6.72
CA LYS A 248 -13.43 -26.02 -6.29
C LYS A 248 -13.28 -26.61 -4.88
N ALA A 249 -14.22 -26.28 -4.01
CA ALA A 249 -14.29 -26.83 -2.67
C ALA A 249 -15.50 -27.76 -2.54
N ASN A 250 -15.32 -28.88 -1.85
CA ASN A 250 -16.40 -29.83 -1.58
C ASN A 250 -16.95 -29.63 -0.18
N GLY A 251 -18.26 -29.36 -0.06
CA GLY A 251 -18.96 -29.27 1.21
C GLY A 251 -18.67 -28.02 2.05
N ALA A 252 -18.12 -26.97 1.44
CA ALA A 252 -17.93 -25.69 2.12
C ALA A 252 -19.29 -24.99 2.35
N SER A 253 -19.40 -24.26 3.47
CA SER A 253 -20.57 -23.46 3.79
C SER A 253 -20.19 -22.03 4.16
N MET A 254 -21.11 -21.10 3.95
CA MET A 254 -20.92 -19.68 4.26
C MET A 254 -22.17 -19.12 4.91
N LEU A 255 -21.98 -18.28 5.93
CA LEU A 255 -23.06 -17.49 6.47
C LEU A 255 -23.36 -16.28 5.57
N GLU A 256 -24.63 -16.03 5.33
CA GLU A 256 -25.14 -14.82 4.68
C GLU A 256 -26.22 -14.15 5.52
N VAL A 257 -26.44 -12.88 5.28
CA VAL A 257 -27.59 -12.16 5.87
C VAL A 257 -28.78 -12.24 4.93
N GLY A 258 -29.85 -12.81 5.41
CA GLY A 258 -31.12 -12.90 4.69
C GLY A 258 -31.81 -11.56 4.51
N GLY A 259 -32.90 -11.55 3.73
CA GLY A 259 -33.73 -10.36 3.53
C GLY A 259 -34.43 -9.87 4.81
N ASP A 260 -34.47 -10.71 5.83
CA ASP A 260 -35.00 -10.44 7.19
C ASP A 260 -33.90 -9.98 8.18
N ASP A 261 -32.71 -9.63 7.69
CA ASP A 261 -31.54 -9.22 8.46
C ASP A 261 -31.02 -10.27 9.47
N LYS A 262 -31.41 -11.56 9.30
CA LYS A 262 -30.90 -12.67 10.12
C LYS A 262 -29.84 -13.45 9.38
N TYR A 263 -28.88 -13.98 10.15
CA TYR A 263 -27.88 -14.90 9.62
C TYR A 263 -28.50 -16.25 9.26
N LYS A 264 -28.16 -16.76 8.09
CA LYS A 264 -28.53 -18.07 7.60
C LYS A 264 -27.41 -18.68 6.78
N ASN A 265 -27.41 -20.01 6.63
CA ASN A 265 -26.51 -20.69 5.73
C ASN A 265 -26.88 -20.36 4.27
N TYR A 266 -25.86 -19.99 3.50
CA TYR A 266 -25.97 -19.90 2.04
C TYR A 266 -26.18 -21.31 1.46
N LYS A 267 -27.16 -21.45 0.56
CA LYS A 267 -27.55 -22.75 0.00
C LYS A 267 -26.89 -23.10 -1.35
N GLY A 268 -26.03 -22.23 -1.87
CA GLY A 268 -25.29 -22.47 -3.11
C GLY A 268 -23.87 -22.97 -2.85
N GLU A 269 -23.15 -23.24 -3.92
CA GLU A 269 -21.74 -23.66 -3.87
C GLU A 269 -20.84 -22.53 -3.38
N VAL A 270 -19.86 -22.90 -2.57
CA VAL A 270 -18.84 -22.00 -2.01
C VAL A 270 -17.47 -22.62 -2.29
N ASP A 271 -16.63 -21.88 -2.96
CA ASP A 271 -15.31 -22.29 -3.39
C ASP A 271 -14.19 -21.58 -2.63
N THR A 272 -12.96 -22.06 -2.78
CA THR A 272 -11.79 -21.55 -2.08
C THR A 272 -10.98 -20.65 -2.99
N THR A 273 -10.67 -19.44 -2.53
CA THR A 273 -9.65 -18.58 -3.15
C THR A 273 -8.29 -18.88 -2.54
N ILE A 274 -7.24 -18.81 -3.36
CA ILE A 274 -5.84 -18.97 -2.95
C ILE A 274 -5.02 -17.85 -3.56
N LYS A 275 -4.28 -17.15 -2.72
CA LYS A 275 -3.33 -16.11 -3.12
C LYS A 275 -2.02 -16.30 -2.38
N VAL A 276 -0.93 -16.19 -3.11
CA VAL A 276 0.43 -16.05 -2.55
C VAL A 276 1.15 -15.00 -3.38
N GLU A 277 1.74 -14.02 -2.71
CA GLU A 277 2.55 -12.99 -3.36
C GLU A 277 3.80 -12.68 -2.56
N THR A 278 4.79 -12.07 -3.19
CA THR A 278 6.02 -11.66 -2.55
C THR A 278 6.02 -10.17 -2.24
N HIS A 279 6.56 -9.79 -1.07
CA HIS A 279 6.75 -8.40 -0.67
C HIS A 279 8.19 -8.17 -0.21
N ASN A 280 9.13 -8.36 -1.12
CA ASN A 280 10.56 -8.53 -0.86
C ASN A 280 11.26 -7.22 -0.50
N HIS A 281 11.18 -6.23 -1.41
CA HIS A 281 11.89 -4.96 -1.27
C HIS A 281 11.48 -4.19 -0.01
N PRO A 282 10.18 -3.94 0.26
CA PRO A 282 9.79 -3.25 1.47
C PRO A 282 10.19 -3.97 2.76
N THR A 283 10.12 -5.31 2.76
CA THR A 283 10.54 -6.13 3.92
C THR A 283 12.06 -6.07 4.16
N GLY A 284 12.84 -5.97 3.10
CA GLY A 284 14.30 -5.77 3.21
C GLY A 284 14.69 -4.41 3.78
N ILE A 285 13.89 -3.36 3.54
CA ILE A 285 14.15 -1.99 4.01
C ILE A 285 13.58 -1.77 5.42
N SER A 286 12.32 -2.12 5.63
CA SER A 286 11.58 -1.93 6.89
C SER A 286 10.79 -3.21 7.19
N PRO A 287 11.39 -4.19 7.89
CA PRO A 287 10.85 -5.54 7.99
C PRO A 287 9.44 -5.63 8.55
N PHE A 288 9.16 -4.88 9.63
CA PHE A 288 7.82 -4.86 10.23
C PHE A 288 6.77 -4.31 9.27
N GLU A 289 6.98 -3.10 8.74
CA GLU A 289 6.00 -2.43 7.86
C GLU A 289 5.89 -3.15 6.50
N GLY A 290 7.01 -3.62 5.96
CA GLY A 290 7.02 -4.36 4.70
C GLY A 290 6.24 -5.67 4.79
N ALA A 291 6.42 -6.45 5.84
CA ALA A 291 5.67 -7.69 6.03
C ALA A 291 4.20 -7.46 6.41
N ALA A 292 3.91 -6.41 7.17
CA ALA A 292 2.54 -6.02 7.50
C ALA A 292 1.76 -5.66 6.24
N THR A 293 2.32 -4.77 5.41
CA THR A 293 1.66 -4.32 4.17
C THR A 293 1.60 -5.42 3.10
N GLY A 294 2.56 -6.34 3.05
CA GLY A 294 2.48 -7.54 2.22
C GLY A 294 1.28 -8.42 2.58
N SER A 295 1.05 -8.66 3.89
CA SER A 295 -0.16 -9.36 4.34
C SER A 295 -1.44 -8.61 3.99
N GLY A 296 -1.41 -7.26 4.03
CA GLY A 296 -2.51 -6.41 3.58
C GLY A 296 -2.80 -6.56 2.09
N GLY A 297 -1.76 -6.63 1.25
CA GLY A 297 -1.86 -6.85 -0.20
C GLY A 297 -2.57 -8.16 -0.52
N GLU A 298 -2.12 -9.24 0.07
CA GLU A 298 -2.75 -10.57 -0.11
C GLU A 298 -4.23 -10.55 0.30
N ILE A 299 -4.59 -9.90 1.42
CA ILE A 299 -5.99 -9.74 1.84
C ILE A 299 -6.79 -9.00 0.77
N ARG A 300 -6.25 -7.91 0.21
CA ARG A 300 -6.95 -7.11 -0.81
C ARG A 300 -7.19 -7.88 -2.08
N ASP A 301 -6.18 -8.59 -2.56
CA ASP A 301 -6.29 -9.45 -3.75
C ASP A 301 -7.36 -10.53 -3.57
N CYS A 302 -7.31 -11.24 -2.43
CA CYS A 302 -8.36 -12.20 -2.11
C CYS A 302 -9.74 -11.55 -2.14
N SER A 303 -9.89 -10.37 -1.51
CA SER A 303 -11.17 -9.66 -1.43
C SER A 303 -11.68 -9.17 -2.77
N ALA A 304 -10.77 -8.70 -3.65
CA ALA A 304 -11.10 -8.18 -4.99
C ALA A 304 -11.35 -9.27 -6.03
N THR A 305 -11.19 -10.55 -5.67
CA THR A 305 -11.45 -11.68 -6.56
C THR A 305 -12.93 -11.80 -6.90
N GLY A 306 -13.24 -11.97 -8.17
CA GLY A 306 -14.59 -12.03 -8.69
C GLY A 306 -15.37 -10.75 -8.42
N ARG A 307 -16.53 -10.90 -7.77
CA ARG A 307 -17.35 -9.78 -7.27
C ARG A 307 -17.38 -9.77 -5.73
N VAL A 308 -16.22 -9.93 -5.10
CA VAL A 308 -15.93 -9.97 -3.68
C VAL A 308 -15.84 -11.40 -3.11
N ALA A 309 -14.64 -11.76 -2.68
CA ALA A 309 -14.40 -12.93 -1.83
C ALA A 309 -14.17 -12.51 -0.36
N ARG A 310 -14.11 -13.50 0.53
CA ARG A 310 -13.89 -13.32 1.97
C ARG A 310 -12.58 -13.96 2.41
N PRO A 311 -11.54 -13.18 2.75
CA PRO A 311 -10.31 -13.71 3.34
C PRO A 311 -10.59 -14.46 4.65
N LYS A 312 -10.00 -15.64 4.82
CA LYS A 312 -10.28 -16.52 5.96
C LYS A 312 -9.08 -16.76 6.86
N ALA A 313 -7.91 -17.03 6.27
CA ALA A 313 -6.69 -17.29 7.00
C ALA A 313 -5.47 -16.86 6.20
N GLY A 314 -4.41 -16.44 6.88
CA GLY A 314 -3.16 -16.05 6.26
C GLY A 314 -1.98 -16.84 6.80
N PHE A 315 -0.86 -16.77 6.09
CA PHE A 315 0.43 -17.30 6.50
C PHE A 315 1.57 -16.44 5.94
N MET A 316 2.78 -16.68 6.43
CA MET A 316 3.97 -15.97 5.95
C MET A 316 5.16 -16.92 5.81
N GLY A 317 5.97 -16.74 4.76
CA GLY A 317 7.24 -17.41 4.57
C GLY A 317 8.39 -16.43 4.37
N LEU A 318 9.59 -16.79 4.80
CA LEU A 318 10.82 -16.02 4.59
C LEU A 318 11.92 -16.90 4.01
N CYS A 319 12.59 -16.40 2.94
CA CYS A 319 13.92 -16.83 2.57
C CYS A 319 14.87 -15.65 2.79
N ILE A 320 15.89 -15.83 3.59
CA ILE A 320 16.82 -14.80 4.04
C ILE A 320 18.27 -15.31 4.02
N SER A 321 19.21 -14.41 4.08
CA SER A 321 20.64 -14.74 4.26
C SER A 321 20.92 -15.33 5.65
N HIS A 322 22.10 -15.84 5.90
CA HIS A 322 22.49 -16.44 7.16
C HIS A 322 22.42 -15.45 8.32
N LEU A 323 22.03 -15.94 9.50
CA LEU A 323 21.63 -15.11 10.64
C LEU A 323 22.80 -14.55 11.45
N ARG A 324 23.95 -15.21 11.44
CA ARG A 324 25.16 -14.84 12.20
C ARG A 324 24.84 -14.56 13.67
N LEU A 325 24.32 -15.60 14.35
CA LEU A 325 23.82 -15.48 15.71
C LEU A 325 24.94 -15.44 16.76
N SER A 326 26.08 -16.10 16.45
CA SER A 326 27.25 -16.18 17.32
C SER A 326 28.18 -15.00 17.12
N ASN A 327 29.06 -14.72 18.09
CA ASN A 327 30.15 -13.76 17.94
C ASN A 327 31.25 -14.28 16.97
N GLU A 328 31.32 -15.60 16.80
CA GLU A 328 32.18 -16.29 15.84
C GLU A 328 31.29 -16.82 14.71
N LEU A 329 31.82 -16.81 13.49
CA LEU A 329 31.09 -17.33 12.32
C LEU A 329 31.02 -18.86 12.42
N GLU A 330 29.84 -19.40 12.10
CA GLU A 330 29.66 -20.83 11.92
C GLU A 330 30.41 -21.31 10.65
N ALA A 331 30.66 -22.60 10.55
CA ALA A 331 31.46 -23.20 9.44
C ALA A 331 30.83 -22.96 8.04
N TRP A 332 29.56 -22.65 7.98
CA TRP A 332 28.81 -22.34 6.75
C TRP A 332 28.54 -20.84 6.57
N GLU A 333 29.03 -19.97 7.44
CA GLU A 333 28.80 -18.52 7.40
C GLU A 333 30.08 -17.80 6.96
N ASP A 334 29.94 -16.94 5.96
CA ASP A 334 30.98 -16.00 5.56
C ASP A 334 30.76 -14.64 6.23
N LYS A 335 31.74 -13.74 6.13
CA LYS A 335 31.59 -12.37 6.58
C LYS A 335 30.43 -11.71 5.85
N GLU A 336 29.55 -11.03 6.60
CA GLU A 336 28.39 -10.34 6.01
C GLU A 336 28.82 -9.33 4.95
N ASN A 337 28.24 -9.45 3.77
CA ASN A 337 28.45 -8.57 2.62
C ASN A 337 27.12 -8.10 2.03
N LYS A 338 26.28 -7.51 2.87
CA LYS A 338 24.99 -6.94 2.46
C LYS A 338 25.10 -5.44 2.19
N PRO A 339 24.24 -4.85 1.32
CA PRO A 339 24.07 -3.40 1.23
C PRO A 339 23.62 -2.79 2.56
N ASP A 340 24.17 -1.62 2.91
CA ASP A 340 23.93 -0.97 4.20
C ASP A 340 22.46 -0.52 4.41
N PHE A 341 21.75 -0.22 3.33
CA PHE A 341 20.33 0.18 3.37
C PHE A 341 19.37 -0.98 3.67
N LEU A 342 19.80 -2.23 3.55
CA LEU A 342 18.97 -3.39 3.92
C LEU A 342 19.12 -3.71 5.41
N ALA A 343 18.01 -4.12 6.02
CA ALA A 343 18.02 -4.65 7.38
C ALA A 343 18.85 -5.95 7.47
N SER A 344 19.39 -6.25 8.65
CA SER A 344 20.11 -7.50 8.85
C SER A 344 19.16 -8.71 8.71
N PRO A 345 19.63 -9.89 8.28
CA PRO A 345 18.81 -11.10 8.24
C PRO A 345 18.15 -11.42 9.58
N ARG A 346 18.86 -11.17 10.68
CA ARG A 346 18.34 -11.35 12.05
C ARG A 346 17.19 -10.39 12.36
N ASP A 347 17.32 -9.11 12.00
CA ASP A 347 16.26 -8.12 12.24
C ASP A 347 15.03 -8.44 11.36
N ILE A 348 15.25 -8.86 10.10
CA ILE A 348 14.18 -9.31 9.22
C ILE A 348 13.43 -10.49 9.85
N LEU A 349 14.14 -11.50 10.37
CA LEU A 349 13.50 -12.67 10.98
C LEU A 349 12.75 -12.34 12.26
N ILE A 350 13.15 -11.32 13.01
CA ILE A 350 12.47 -10.90 14.24
C ILE A 350 11.25 -10.05 13.93
N GLU A 351 11.39 -9.04 13.07
CA GLU A 351 10.38 -7.99 12.89
C GLU A 351 9.31 -8.36 11.85
N ALA A 352 9.69 -9.01 10.75
CA ALA A 352 8.74 -9.31 9.67
C ALA A 352 7.60 -10.24 10.12
N PRO A 353 7.83 -11.34 10.87
CA PRO A 353 6.73 -12.17 11.38
C PRO A 353 5.79 -11.42 12.32
N ILE A 354 6.33 -10.51 13.13
CA ILE A 354 5.52 -9.69 14.04
C ILE A 354 4.65 -8.73 13.23
N GLY A 355 5.20 -8.09 12.20
CA GLY A 355 4.46 -7.19 11.32
C GLY A 355 3.31 -7.90 10.60
N SER A 356 3.59 -9.05 9.98
CA SER A 356 2.58 -9.86 9.30
C SER A 356 1.48 -10.35 10.26
N ALA A 357 1.87 -10.88 11.43
CA ALA A 357 0.92 -11.35 12.43
C ALA A 357 0.06 -10.22 13.01
N ALA A 358 0.66 -9.06 13.28
CA ALA A 358 -0.04 -7.87 13.78
C ALA A 358 -1.12 -7.42 12.79
N TYR A 359 -0.79 -7.35 11.49
CA TYR A 359 -1.77 -6.99 10.46
C TYR A 359 -2.94 -7.96 10.42
N ASN A 360 -2.66 -9.26 10.34
CA ASN A 360 -3.70 -10.29 10.31
C ASN A 360 -4.59 -10.23 11.56
N ASN A 361 -3.99 -10.07 12.74
CA ASN A 361 -4.70 -10.01 14.02
C ASN A 361 -5.61 -8.76 14.12
N GLU A 362 -5.11 -7.59 13.74
CA GLU A 362 -5.90 -6.35 13.76
C GLU A 362 -7.00 -6.35 12.69
N PHE A 363 -6.74 -6.91 11.51
CA PHE A 363 -7.77 -7.15 10.48
C PHE A 363 -8.84 -8.13 10.98
N GLY A 364 -8.50 -9.07 11.85
CA GLY A 364 -9.43 -10.04 12.44
C GLY A 364 -9.53 -11.36 11.68
N ARG A 365 -8.41 -11.88 11.17
CA ARG A 365 -8.28 -13.25 10.66
C ARG A 365 -7.04 -13.94 11.27
N PRO A 366 -7.01 -15.27 11.42
CA PRO A 366 -5.85 -15.97 11.95
C PRO A 366 -4.67 -15.96 10.95
N ALA A 367 -3.45 -15.76 11.47
CA ALA A 367 -2.21 -16.15 10.82
C ALA A 367 -1.90 -17.58 11.29
N ILE A 368 -2.08 -18.59 10.41
CA ILE A 368 -2.16 -20.01 10.81
C ILE A 368 -0.80 -20.67 10.93
N PHE A 369 0.20 -20.23 10.18
CA PHE A 369 1.57 -20.74 10.27
C PHE A 369 2.56 -19.76 9.61
N GLY A 370 3.84 -20.02 9.82
CA GLY A 370 4.94 -19.39 9.13
C GLY A 370 6.12 -20.32 8.99
N TYR A 371 7.02 -20.02 8.09
CA TYR A 371 8.29 -20.72 7.94
C TYR A 371 9.41 -19.75 7.57
N PHE A 372 10.66 -20.18 7.76
CA PHE A 372 11.80 -19.50 7.18
C PHE A 372 12.84 -20.47 6.67
N ARG A 373 13.68 -20.00 5.74
CA ARG A 373 14.86 -20.68 5.21
C ARG A 373 16.00 -19.67 5.14
N THR A 374 17.20 -20.13 5.41
CA THR A 374 18.42 -19.34 5.23
C THR A 374 19.32 -20.01 4.21
N LEU A 375 19.88 -19.22 3.32
CA LEU A 375 20.84 -19.69 2.34
C LEU A 375 21.77 -18.56 1.90
N GLU A 376 23.06 -18.85 1.91
CA GLU A 376 24.10 -18.15 1.17
C GLU A 376 24.97 -19.21 0.49
N TYR A 377 25.37 -18.94 -0.73
CA TYR A 377 26.24 -19.83 -1.49
C TYR A 377 27.14 -18.99 -2.38
N GLN A 378 28.46 -19.04 -2.16
CA GLN A 378 29.46 -18.19 -2.82
C GLN A 378 29.04 -16.69 -2.72
N ASP A 379 28.91 -16.00 -3.85
CA ASP A 379 28.50 -14.59 -3.91
C ASP A 379 26.97 -14.38 -3.93
N LEU A 380 26.19 -15.45 -3.74
CA LEU A 380 24.73 -15.40 -3.77
C LEU A 380 24.14 -15.50 -2.36
N GLY A 381 23.14 -14.66 -2.08
CA GLY A 381 22.41 -14.68 -0.82
C GLY A 381 21.06 -13.99 -0.93
N PHE A 382 20.18 -14.26 0.02
CA PHE A 382 18.88 -13.58 0.14
C PHE A 382 19.01 -12.31 0.99
N HIS A 383 19.97 -11.43 0.67
CA HIS A 383 20.12 -10.13 1.36
C HIS A 383 18.87 -9.27 1.18
N LYS A 384 18.35 -9.18 -0.05
CA LYS A 384 16.96 -8.80 -0.31
C LYS A 384 16.10 -10.05 -0.07
N PRO A 385 15.32 -10.11 1.00
CA PRO A 385 14.61 -11.34 1.36
C PRO A 385 13.57 -11.72 0.31
N ILE A 386 13.19 -12.99 0.27
CA ILE A 386 11.89 -13.37 -0.28
C ILE A 386 10.93 -13.44 0.90
N MET A 387 10.01 -12.50 0.98
CA MET A 387 8.90 -12.51 1.92
C MET A 387 7.64 -12.94 1.18
N LEU A 388 7.07 -14.06 1.57
CA LEU A 388 5.82 -14.59 1.04
C LEU A 388 4.68 -14.23 1.98
N ALA A 389 3.69 -13.50 1.48
CA ALA A 389 2.40 -13.33 2.11
C ALA A 389 1.40 -14.25 1.39
N GLY A 390 0.79 -15.15 2.11
CA GLY A 390 -0.15 -16.09 1.54
C GLY A 390 -1.43 -16.18 2.36
N GLY A 391 -2.51 -16.62 1.69
CA GLY A 391 -3.77 -16.82 2.36
C GLY A 391 -4.79 -17.56 1.52
N ILE A 392 -5.83 -17.94 2.22
CA ILE A 392 -7.01 -18.58 1.67
C ILE A 392 -8.25 -17.76 2.01
N GLY A 393 -9.22 -17.82 1.11
CA GLY A 393 -10.52 -17.19 1.30
C GLY A 393 -11.64 -18.08 0.82
N SER A 394 -12.84 -17.56 0.87
CA SER A 394 -14.03 -18.23 0.34
C SER A 394 -14.80 -17.30 -0.60
N ILE A 395 -15.33 -17.87 -1.67
CA ILE A 395 -16.13 -17.15 -2.66
C ILE A 395 -17.36 -17.97 -3.03
N LYS A 396 -18.50 -17.32 -3.21
CA LYS A 396 -19.69 -18.00 -3.76
C LYS A 396 -19.48 -18.22 -5.26
N GLU A 397 -19.84 -19.39 -5.78
CA GLU A 397 -19.71 -19.73 -7.20
C GLU A 397 -20.27 -18.64 -8.12
N VAL A 398 -21.44 -18.09 -7.77
CA VAL A 398 -22.12 -17.00 -8.52
C VAL A 398 -21.37 -15.66 -8.49
N GLN A 399 -20.33 -15.53 -7.69
CA GLN A 399 -19.50 -14.34 -7.58
C GLN A 399 -18.12 -14.47 -8.24
N ILE A 400 -17.73 -15.66 -8.71
CA ILE A 400 -16.39 -15.91 -9.28
C ILE A 400 -16.14 -15.03 -10.50
N LYS A 401 -17.15 -14.87 -11.36
CA LYS A 401 -17.02 -14.02 -12.56
C LYS A 401 -17.34 -12.56 -12.24
N LYS A 402 -16.45 -11.66 -12.62
CA LYS A 402 -16.74 -10.23 -12.62
C LYS A 402 -17.94 -9.92 -13.52
N GLY A 403 -18.68 -8.87 -13.19
CA GLY A 403 -19.80 -8.41 -14.01
C GLY A 403 -19.33 -7.61 -15.22
N ILE A 404 -20.28 -7.01 -15.92
CA ILE A 404 -20.03 -6.19 -17.11
C ILE A 404 -20.39 -4.74 -16.78
N PRO A 405 -19.40 -3.87 -16.51
CA PRO A 405 -19.65 -2.45 -16.30
C PRO A 405 -20.13 -1.77 -17.60
N LYS A 406 -20.74 -0.61 -17.45
CA LYS A 406 -21.27 0.18 -18.55
C LYS A 406 -20.78 1.62 -18.49
N PRO A 407 -20.69 2.32 -19.61
CA PRO A 407 -20.51 3.76 -19.61
C PRO A 407 -21.55 4.44 -18.71
N GLY A 408 -21.10 5.41 -17.91
CA GLY A 408 -21.91 6.08 -16.89
C GLY A 408 -21.99 5.36 -15.53
N ASP A 409 -21.43 4.16 -15.38
CA ASP A 409 -21.26 3.56 -14.05
C ASP A 409 -20.24 4.38 -13.25
N ALA A 410 -20.51 4.53 -11.95
CA ALA A 410 -19.64 5.24 -11.04
C ALA A 410 -18.35 4.45 -10.75
N VAL A 411 -17.21 5.13 -10.82
CA VAL A 411 -15.92 4.63 -10.34
C VAL A 411 -15.76 5.05 -8.88
N ILE A 412 -15.70 4.08 -8.01
CA ILE A 412 -15.64 4.26 -6.55
C ILE A 412 -14.23 3.95 -6.06
N VAL A 413 -13.68 4.83 -5.23
CA VAL A 413 -12.53 4.53 -4.37
C VAL A 413 -13.05 4.34 -2.95
N LEU A 414 -12.93 3.13 -2.42
CA LEU A 414 -13.38 2.74 -1.07
C LEU A 414 -12.18 2.55 -0.17
N GLY A 415 -12.20 3.08 1.05
CA GLY A 415 -11.17 2.86 2.06
C GLY A 415 -10.51 4.13 2.55
N GLY A 416 -9.24 4.03 2.99
CA GLY A 416 -8.52 5.14 3.63
C GLY A 416 -8.22 6.32 2.71
N PRO A 417 -7.95 7.50 3.30
CA PRO A 417 -7.56 8.68 2.53
C PRO A 417 -6.17 8.51 1.90
N ALA A 418 -5.92 9.23 0.82
CA ALA A 418 -4.60 9.32 0.23
C ALA A 418 -3.59 9.98 1.19
N MET A 419 -2.39 9.45 1.24
CA MET A 419 -1.23 9.96 1.98
C MET A 419 0.01 9.87 1.10
N LEU A 420 1.03 10.67 1.34
CA LEU A 420 2.28 10.57 0.60
C LEU A 420 3.13 9.41 1.19
N ILE A 421 2.79 8.20 0.81
CA ILE A 421 3.50 6.96 1.15
C ILE A 421 3.58 6.05 -0.07
N GLY A 422 4.64 5.26 -0.16
CA GLY A 422 4.85 4.28 -1.22
C GLY A 422 4.99 4.86 -2.62
N LEU A 423 5.30 6.17 -2.77
CA LEU A 423 5.45 6.79 -4.08
C LEU A 423 6.57 6.13 -4.88
N GLY A 424 6.24 5.64 -6.07
CA GLY A 424 7.19 4.94 -6.93
C GLY A 424 7.57 3.52 -6.46
N GLY A 425 6.82 2.90 -5.54
CA GLY A 425 7.13 1.57 -4.98
C GLY A 425 7.24 0.47 -6.03
N GLY A 426 6.34 0.45 -7.00
CA GLY A 426 6.38 -0.47 -8.13
C GLY A 426 7.67 -0.33 -8.97
N SER A 427 8.07 0.89 -9.29
CA SER A 427 9.31 1.20 -10.01
C SER A 427 10.55 0.90 -9.17
N ALA A 428 10.54 1.31 -7.88
CA ALA A 428 11.64 1.09 -6.96
C ALA A 428 11.95 -0.40 -6.76
N SER A 429 10.94 -1.26 -6.70
CA SER A 429 11.12 -2.71 -6.58
C SER A 429 11.80 -3.34 -7.82
N SER A 430 11.68 -2.69 -8.99
CA SER A 430 12.21 -3.14 -10.29
C SER A 430 13.61 -2.60 -10.59
N SER A 431 14.10 -1.59 -9.86
CA SER A 431 15.39 -0.94 -10.12
C SER A 431 16.58 -1.72 -9.55
N LYS A 432 17.78 -1.54 -10.16
CA LYS A 432 19.04 -1.94 -9.54
C LYS A 432 19.30 -1.07 -8.31
N LYS A 433 19.66 -1.71 -7.20
CA LYS A 433 19.84 -1.04 -5.91
C LYS A 433 21.28 -0.59 -5.70
N THR A 434 21.45 0.68 -5.31
CA THR A 434 22.72 1.28 -4.91
C THR A 434 22.51 2.08 -3.63
N ASN A 435 23.57 2.34 -2.88
CA ASN A 435 23.50 3.15 -1.66
C ASN A 435 23.02 4.59 -1.92
N ASP A 436 23.15 5.09 -3.15
CA ASP A 436 22.77 6.45 -3.52
C ASP A 436 21.23 6.68 -3.56
N ASN A 437 20.45 5.60 -3.59
CA ASN A 437 18.98 5.66 -3.70
C ASN A 437 18.25 5.37 -2.37
N ALA A 438 18.95 5.33 -1.24
CA ALA A 438 18.38 4.91 0.05
C ALA A 438 17.15 5.73 0.50
N ASP A 439 17.13 7.04 0.24
CA ASP A 439 15.97 7.88 0.59
C ASP A 439 14.75 7.59 -0.29
N LEU A 440 14.93 7.32 -1.59
CA LEU A 440 13.85 6.91 -2.50
C LEU A 440 13.34 5.51 -2.13
N ASP A 441 14.23 4.60 -1.78
CA ASP A 441 13.87 3.25 -1.34
C ASP A 441 13.04 3.28 -0.06
N PHE A 442 13.42 4.10 0.91
CA PHE A 442 12.64 4.27 2.14
C PHE A 442 11.27 4.93 1.88
N ALA A 443 11.20 5.90 0.95
CA ALA A 443 9.97 6.54 0.52
C ALA A 443 8.99 5.57 -0.18
N SER A 444 9.51 4.51 -0.80
CA SER A 444 8.73 3.49 -1.49
C SER A 444 8.03 2.50 -0.55
N VAL A 445 8.39 2.46 0.73
CA VAL A 445 7.77 1.56 1.72
C VAL A 445 6.43 2.15 2.19
N GLN A 446 5.37 1.35 2.10
CA GLN A 446 4.04 1.72 2.57
C GLN A 446 3.95 1.68 4.10
N ARG A 447 2.85 2.21 4.65
CA ARG A 447 2.51 2.15 6.07
C ARG A 447 1.12 1.54 6.23
N SER A 448 0.98 0.59 7.13
CA SER A 448 -0.22 -0.22 7.29
C SER A 448 -1.32 0.45 8.12
N ASN A 449 -2.58 0.18 7.76
CA ASN A 449 -3.77 0.53 8.54
C ASN A 449 -4.80 -0.62 8.50
N PRO A 450 -4.55 -1.73 9.23
CA PRO A 450 -5.39 -2.94 9.16
C PRO A 450 -6.84 -2.70 9.58
N GLU A 451 -7.10 -1.75 10.49
CA GLU A 451 -8.47 -1.39 10.88
C GLU A 451 -9.24 -0.80 9.69
N MET A 452 -8.62 0.08 8.89
CA MET A 452 -9.25 0.63 7.69
C MET A 452 -9.52 -0.48 6.67
N GLN A 453 -8.58 -1.41 6.50
CA GLN A 453 -8.76 -2.60 5.67
C GLN A 453 -9.97 -3.41 6.13
N ARG A 454 -10.15 -3.58 7.44
CA ARG A 454 -11.32 -4.27 8.01
C ARG A 454 -12.62 -3.54 7.75
N ARG A 455 -12.65 -2.21 7.90
CA ARG A 455 -13.84 -1.39 7.59
C ARG A 455 -14.24 -1.52 6.13
N ALA A 456 -13.29 -1.44 5.21
CA ALA A 456 -13.53 -1.65 3.78
C ALA A 456 -14.07 -3.06 3.50
N GLN A 457 -13.48 -4.10 4.11
CA GLN A 457 -13.98 -5.47 4.00
C GLN A 457 -15.42 -5.62 4.49
N GLN A 458 -15.79 -4.97 5.58
CA GLN A 458 -17.17 -4.98 6.08
C GLN A 458 -18.17 -4.43 5.04
N VAL A 459 -17.79 -3.34 4.34
CA VAL A 459 -18.61 -2.79 3.25
C VAL A 459 -18.76 -3.80 2.11
N LEU A 460 -17.66 -4.41 1.67
CA LEU A 460 -17.66 -5.41 0.62
C LEU A 460 -18.47 -6.66 1.01
N ASP A 461 -18.35 -7.11 2.25
CA ASP A 461 -19.09 -8.24 2.78
C ASP A 461 -20.61 -8.02 2.73
N LYS A 462 -21.08 -6.78 2.99
CA LYS A 462 -22.52 -6.45 2.90
C LYS A 462 -23.07 -6.59 1.47
N PHE A 463 -22.27 -6.36 0.46
CA PHE A 463 -22.64 -6.63 -0.93
C PHE A 463 -22.58 -8.13 -1.26
N ASN A 464 -21.57 -8.82 -0.79
CA ASN A 464 -21.41 -10.26 -0.98
C ASN A 464 -22.55 -11.05 -0.30
N GLU A 465 -22.99 -10.63 0.89
CA GLU A 465 -24.10 -11.27 1.62
C GLU A 465 -25.38 -11.35 0.80
N ARG A 466 -25.55 -10.49 -0.18
CA ARG A 466 -26.74 -10.40 -1.06
C ARG A 466 -26.39 -10.80 -2.50
N SER A 467 -25.89 -12.00 -2.71
CA SER A 467 -25.29 -12.47 -3.98
C SER A 467 -26.06 -12.09 -5.23
N SER A 468 -27.38 -12.26 -5.26
CA SER A 468 -28.24 -11.92 -6.41
C SER A 468 -28.45 -10.41 -6.61
N LYS A 469 -28.07 -9.59 -5.63
CA LYS A 469 -28.24 -8.13 -5.62
C LYS A 469 -26.92 -7.38 -5.42
N ASN A 470 -25.77 -8.07 -5.54
CA ASN A 470 -24.48 -7.41 -5.48
C ASN A 470 -24.38 -6.38 -6.60
N PRO A 471 -24.28 -5.07 -6.29
CA PRO A 471 -24.23 -4.02 -7.30
C PRO A 471 -22.86 -3.84 -7.92
N ILE A 472 -21.82 -4.44 -7.33
CA ILE A 472 -20.43 -4.35 -7.85
C ILE A 472 -20.39 -5.07 -9.18
N THR A 473 -20.02 -4.33 -10.23
CA THR A 473 -19.86 -4.88 -11.58
C THR A 473 -18.43 -5.30 -11.84
N PHE A 474 -17.47 -4.53 -11.38
CA PHE A 474 -16.04 -4.82 -11.47
C PHE A 474 -15.34 -4.31 -10.21
N ILE A 475 -14.34 -5.01 -9.71
CA ILE A 475 -13.54 -4.59 -8.54
C ILE A 475 -12.08 -4.91 -8.75
N HIS A 476 -11.20 -4.02 -8.31
CA HIS A 476 -9.76 -4.17 -8.25
C HIS A 476 -9.26 -3.70 -6.88
N ASP A 477 -8.22 -4.31 -6.37
CA ASP A 477 -7.51 -3.82 -5.19
C ASP A 477 -6.62 -2.62 -5.53
N VAL A 478 -6.22 -1.86 -4.54
CA VAL A 478 -5.21 -0.81 -4.67
C VAL A 478 -3.93 -1.28 -4.01
N GLY A 479 -2.98 -1.69 -4.84
CA GLY A 479 -1.66 -2.18 -4.46
C GLY A 479 -0.53 -1.28 -4.97
N ALA A 480 0.49 -1.88 -5.58
CA ALA A 480 1.60 -1.17 -6.20
C ALA A 480 1.11 -0.21 -7.29
N GLY A 481 1.69 0.99 -7.32
CA GLY A 481 1.24 2.07 -8.20
C GLY A 481 -0.03 2.78 -7.76
N GLY A 482 -0.66 2.36 -6.66
CA GLY A 482 -1.82 3.04 -6.11
C GLY A 482 -3.02 3.06 -7.06
N ILE A 483 -3.83 4.12 -6.99
CA ILE A 483 -4.97 4.30 -7.91
C ILE A 483 -4.52 4.58 -9.34
N SER A 484 -3.27 5.03 -9.56
CA SER A 484 -2.70 5.25 -10.88
C SER A 484 -2.36 3.95 -11.63
N ASN A 485 -2.45 2.82 -10.96
CA ASN A 485 -2.41 1.49 -11.57
C ASN A 485 -3.80 0.83 -11.58
N ALA A 486 -4.48 0.80 -10.45
CA ALA A 486 -5.76 0.11 -10.29
C ALA A 486 -6.88 0.64 -11.21
N ILE A 487 -6.98 1.97 -11.42
CA ILE A 487 -7.99 2.55 -12.30
C ILE A 487 -7.69 2.29 -13.79
N PRO A 488 -6.46 2.50 -14.30
CA PRO A 488 -6.11 2.11 -15.65
C PRO A 488 -6.27 0.61 -15.94
N GLU A 489 -5.92 -0.28 -15.01
CA GLU A 489 -6.15 -1.73 -15.16
C GLU A 489 -7.65 -2.05 -15.25
N LEU A 490 -8.46 -1.45 -14.38
CA LEU A 490 -9.93 -1.57 -14.47
C LEU A 490 -10.45 -1.09 -15.84
N ALA A 491 -9.98 0.04 -16.34
CA ALA A 491 -10.36 0.57 -17.64
C ALA A 491 -9.96 -0.38 -18.79
N LYS A 492 -8.74 -0.91 -18.75
CA LYS A 492 -8.23 -1.90 -19.72
C LYS A 492 -9.07 -3.17 -19.72
N ASP A 493 -9.30 -3.76 -18.55
CA ASP A 493 -10.00 -5.04 -18.42
C ASP A 493 -11.48 -4.96 -18.80
N THR A 494 -12.09 -3.78 -18.62
CA THR A 494 -13.46 -3.51 -19.06
C THR A 494 -13.57 -3.01 -20.48
N ASN A 495 -12.42 -2.66 -21.10
CA ASN A 495 -12.32 -2.05 -22.43
C ASN A 495 -13.14 -0.74 -22.55
N LEU A 496 -13.20 0.03 -21.44
CA LEU A 496 -13.88 1.32 -21.31
C LEU A 496 -12.90 2.38 -20.85
N GLY A 497 -13.13 3.64 -21.21
CA GLY A 497 -12.35 4.74 -20.64
C GLY A 497 -12.87 5.18 -19.27
N VAL A 498 -12.15 6.11 -18.66
CA VAL A 498 -12.52 6.71 -17.38
C VAL A 498 -12.31 8.22 -17.40
N GLU A 499 -13.20 8.94 -16.74
CA GLU A 499 -13.02 10.35 -16.39
C GLU A 499 -13.03 10.48 -14.86
N ILE A 500 -11.89 10.88 -14.27
CA ILE A 500 -11.67 10.98 -12.82
C ILE A 500 -11.38 12.44 -12.45
N ASN A 501 -11.97 12.88 -11.33
CA ASN A 501 -11.63 14.15 -10.70
C ASN A 501 -10.93 13.89 -9.35
N LEU A 502 -9.65 14.24 -9.27
CA LEU A 502 -8.83 14.01 -8.07
C LEU A 502 -9.26 14.85 -6.87
N GLU A 503 -9.98 15.96 -7.05
CA GLU A 503 -10.54 16.74 -5.94
C GLU A 503 -11.54 15.94 -5.09
N LYS A 504 -12.15 14.93 -5.69
CA LYS A 504 -13.11 14.04 -5.02
C LYS A 504 -12.44 12.92 -4.23
N ILE A 505 -11.13 12.74 -4.38
CA ILE A 505 -10.38 11.73 -3.63
C ILE A 505 -10.03 12.28 -2.26
N ASP A 506 -10.48 11.59 -1.22
CA ASP A 506 -10.13 11.93 0.16
C ASP A 506 -8.61 11.89 0.35
N SER A 507 -8.05 12.95 0.95
CA SER A 507 -6.64 13.08 1.24
C SER A 507 -6.40 13.50 2.68
N ALA A 508 -5.56 12.78 3.38
CA ALA A 508 -5.04 13.15 4.70
C ALA A 508 -3.85 14.12 4.62
N ASP A 509 -3.33 14.38 3.42
CA ASP A 509 -2.22 15.28 3.16
C ASP A 509 -2.62 16.34 2.14
N GLN A 510 -2.82 17.57 2.62
CA GLN A 510 -3.23 18.71 1.79
C GLN A 510 -2.09 19.29 0.95
N THR A 511 -0.84 18.84 1.16
CA THR A 511 0.34 19.38 0.44
C THR A 511 0.63 18.64 -0.85
N MET A 512 0.07 17.44 -1.06
CA MET A 512 0.34 16.60 -2.22
C MET A 512 0.05 17.31 -3.53
N SER A 513 0.98 17.19 -4.49
CA SER A 513 0.74 17.57 -5.88
C SER A 513 -0.31 16.67 -6.53
N PRO A 514 -0.86 17.04 -7.70
CA PRO A 514 -1.75 16.13 -8.44
C PRO A 514 -1.09 14.79 -8.77
N MET A 515 0.21 14.77 -9.11
CA MET A 515 0.99 13.54 -9.33
C MET A 515 1.06 12.71 -8.05
N GLU A 516 1.44 13.31 -6.92
CA GLU A 516 1.52 12.61 -5.64
C GLU A 516 0.14 12.08 -5.18
N LEU A 517 -0.94 12.82 -5.44
CA LEU A 517 -2.31 12.39 -5.14
C LEU A 517 -2.76 11.21 -6.01
N TRP A 518 -2.34 11.20 -7.28
CA TRP A 518 -2.66 10.15 -8.24
C TRP A 518 -1.82 8.87 -8.04
N CYS A 519 -0.51 9.03 -7.81
CA CYS A 519 0.47 7.94 -7.87
C CYS A 519 0.91 7.39 -6.50
N ASN A 520 0.37 7.89 -5.35
CA ASN A 520 0.72 7.33 -4.04
C ASN A 520 0.15 5.92 -3.86
N GLU A 521 0.89 5.10 -3.11
CA GLU A 521 0.48 3.73 -2.79
C GLU A 521 -0.15 3.64 -1.39
N SER A 522 -1.00 4.61 -1.01
CA SER A 522 -1.83 4.43 0.18
C SER A 522 -2.72 3.23 -0.02
N GLN A 523 -2.49 2.23 0.79
CA GLN A 523 -3.17 0.94 0.73
C GLN A 523 -4.49 0.98 1.53
N GLU A 524 -5.07 -0.17 1.79
CA GLU A 524 -6.37 -0.34 2.44
C GLU A 524 -7.50 0.34 1.65
N ARG A 525 -7.36 0.28 0.30
CA ARG A 525 -8.33 0.82 -0.65
C ARG A 525 -8.70 -0.20 -1.72
N TYR A 526 -9.90 -0.01 -2.26
CA TYR A 526 -10.39 -0.73 -3.45
C TYR A 526 -10.93 0.25 -4.47
N VAL A 527 -10.78 -0.08 -5.74
CA VAL A 527 -11.46 0.60 -6.84
C VAL A 527 -12.51 -0.35 -7.40
N PHE A 528 -13.74 0.10 -7.53
CA PHE A 528 -14.78 -0.70 -8.15
C PHE A 528 -15.82 0.15 -8.88
N THR A 529 -16.61 -0.51 -9.72
CA THR A 529 -17.69 0.13 -10.48
C THR A 529 -19.04 -0.35 -10.01
N ILE A 530 -19.99 0.59 -9.94
CA ILE A 530 -21.40 0.32 -9.67
C ILE A 530 -22.29 1.23 -10.51
N PRO A 531 -23.53 0.78 -10.88
CA PRO A 531 -24.50 1.67 -11.50
C PRO A 531 -24.79 2.89 -10.59
N MET A 532 -24.80 4.11 -11.14
CA MET A 532 -25.06 5.36 -10.39
C MET A 532 -26.26 5.29 -9.47
N LYS A 533 -27.36 4.65 -9.92
CA LYS A 533 -28.58 4.46 -9.09
C LYS A 533 -28.36 3.64 -7.81
N LYS A 534 -27.21 2.98 -7.66
CA LYS A 534 -26.86 2.15 -6.48
C LYS A 534 -25.94 2.88 -5.50
N VAL A 535 -25.41 4.04 -5.85
CA VAL A 535 -24.48 4.82 -5.01
C VAL A 535 -25.09 5.15 -3.64
N ARG A 536 -26.37 5.51 -3.58
CA ARG A 536 -27.05 5.79 -2.30
C ARG A 536 -27.09 4.58 -1.34
N ALA A 537 -27.18 3.38 -1.90
CA ALA A 537 -27.11 2.15 -1.08
C ALA A 537 -25.70 1.92 -0.52
N LEU A 538 -24.66 2.18 -1.34
CA LEU A 538 -23.27 2.17 -0.91
C LEU A 538 -23.02 3.19 0.22
N GLU A 539 -23.43 4.44 0.03
CA GLU A 539 -23.28 5.51 1.03
C GLU A 539 -23.87 5.10 2.40
N ASN A 540 -25.07 4.50 2.40
CA ASN A 540 -25.69 4.03 3.64
C ASN A 540 -24.88 2.92 4.33
N ILE A 541 -24.27 2.02 3.58
CA ILE A 541 -23.42 0.95 4.13
C ILE A 541 -22.11 1.56 4.65
N CYS A 542 -21.43 2.38 3.86
CA CYS A 542 -20.19 3.05 4.25
C CYS A 542 -20.35 3.86 5.53
N ARG A 543 -21.48 4.58 5.68
CA ARG A 543 -21.79 5.33 6.91
C ARG A 543 -21.95 4.42 8.12
N LYS A 544 -22.60 3.26 7.99
CA LYS A 544 -22.76 2.27 9.07
C LYS A 544 -21.45 1.65 9.48
N GLU A 545 -20.62 1.27 8.51
CA GLU A 545 -19.32 0.65 8.74
C GLU A 545 -18.20 1.67 9.01
N ARG A 546 -18.52 2.98 8.97
CA ARG A 546 -17.56 4.08 9.14
C ARG A 546 -16.37 3.98 8.20
N CYS A 547 -16.61 3.53 6.99
CA CYS A 547 -15.61 3.41 5.95
C CYS A 547 -15.72 4.59 4.97
N PRO A 548 -14.67 5.37 4.76
CA PRO A 548 -14.64 6.41 3.75
C PRO A 548 -14.83 5.84 2.35
N PHE A 549 -15.41 6.62 1.46
CA PHE A 549 -15.46 6.33 0.04
C PHE A 549 -15.58 7.61 -0.76
N SER A 550 -15.10 7.57 -2.00
CA SER A 550 -15.21 8.68 -2.96
C SER A 550 -15.84 8.18 -4.26
N ILE A 551 -16.74 8.97 -4.84
CA ILE A 551 -17.14 8.81 -6.24
C ILE A 551 -16.09 9.56 -7.06
N ALA A 552 -15.03 8.84 -7.43
CA ALA A 552 -13.88 9.45 -8.09
C ALA A 552 -14.23 9.95 -9.50
N GLY A 553 -15.14 9.27 -10.20
CA GLY A 553 -15.52 9.62 -11.55
C GLY A 553 -16.50 8.63 -12.17
N LEU A 554 -16.48 8.54 -13.49
CA LEU A 554 -17.38 7.70 -14.29
C LEU A 554 -16.61 6.92 -15.36
N LEU A 555 -17.15 5.78 -15.75
CA LEU A 555 -16.72 5.08 -16.96
C LEU A 555 -17.27 5.79 -18.21
N THR A 556 -16.46 5.79 -19.28
CA THR A 556 -16.79 6.41 -20.57
C THR A 556 -16.71 5.41 -21.72
N GLU A 557 -17.38 5.69 -22.84
CA GLU A 557 -17.26 4.89 -24.05
C GLU A 557 -15.91 5.09 -24.75
N GLU A 558 -15.40 6.33 -24.70
CA GLU A 558 -14.11 6.70 -25.26
C GLU A 558 -13.00 6.07 -24.44
N LYS A 559 -12.12 5.29 -25.07
CA LYS A 559 -11.06 4.52 -24.43
C LYS A 559 -9.86 5.38 -24.01
N VAL A 560 -10.14 6.40 -23.21
CA VAL A 560 -9.17 7.39 -22.71
C VAL A 560 -9.16 7.38 -21.19
N ILE A 561 -7.96 7.42 -20.63
CA ILE A 561 -7.74 7.73 -19.20
C ILE A 561 -7.64 9.23 -19.07
N LYS A 562 -8.68 9.86 -18.54
CA LYS A 562 -8.76 11.30 -18.36
C LYS A 562 -8.85 11.64 -16.89
N ILE A 563 -7.79 12.25 -16.37
CA ILE A 563 -7.67 12.62 -14.96
C ILE A 563 -7.54 14.13 -14.86
N LYS A 564 -8.37 14.75 -14.04
CA LYS A 564 -8.38 16.19 -13.81
C LYS A 564 -8.17 16.53 -12.34
N PHE A 565 -7.58 17.69 -12.11
CA PHE A 565 -7.48 18.31 -10.79
C PHE A 565 -7.65 19.82 -10.94
N HIS A 566 -8.76 20.38 -10.43
CA HIS A 566 -9.21 21.74 -10.79
C HIS A 566 -9.26 21.92 -12.31
N ASP A 567 -8.56 22.91 -12.83
CA ASP A 567 -8.45 23.21 -14.27
C ASP A 567 -7.30 22.45 -14.95
N ASP A 568 -6.45 21.75 -14.16
CA ASP A 568 -5.31 21.01 -14.68
C ASP A 568 -5.74 19.65 -15.26
N GLU A 569 -5.29 19.35 -16.48
CA GLU A 569 -5.35 18.02 -17.06
C GLU A 569 -4.11 17.22 -16.61
N VAL A 570 -4.31 16.34 -15.64
CA VAL A 570 -3.24 15.57 -14.97
C VAL A 570 -2.77 14.40 -15.83
N VAL A 571 -3.72 13.70 -16.46
CA VAL A 571 -3.48 12.59 -17.40
C VAL A 571 -4.50 12.68 -18.53
N ASN A 572 -4.02 12.49 -19.77
CA ASN A 572 -4.88 12.34 -20.93
C ASN A 572 -4.21 11.40 -21.94
N LEU A 573 -4.42 10.10 -21.78
CA LEU A 573 -3.80 9.05 -22.62
C LEU A 573 -4.84 8.03 -23.05
N HIS A 574 -4.73 7.60 -24.32
CA HIS A 574 -5.52 6.48 -24.80
C HIS A 574 -5.05 5.16 -24.19
N LEU A 575 -5.95 4.21 -24.00
CA LEU A 575 -5.61 2.89 -23.42
C LEU A 575 -4.52 2.18 -24.23
N ASP A 576 -4.56 2.29 -25.55
CA ASP A 576 -3.55 1.67 -26.42
C ASP A 576 -2.17 2.33 -26.28
N ASP A 577 -2.11 3.63 -25.95
CA ASP A 577 -0.84 4.32 -25.69
C ASP A 577 -0.23 3.90 -24.34
N LEU A 578 -1.05 3.41 -23.42
CA LEU A 578 -0.61 2.99 -22.09
C LEU A 578 -0.36 1.48 -21.98
N PHE A 579 -1.17 0.66 -22.65
CA PHE A 579 -1.17 -0.81 -22.57
C PHE A 579 -0.93 -1.52 -23.90
N GLY A 580 -0.68 -0.79 -24.99
CA GLY A 580 -0.45 -1.35 -26.31
C GLY A 580 0.85 -2.17 -26.42
N GLU A 581 1.31 -2.39 -27.63
CA GLU A 581 2.52 -3.17 -27.91
C GLU A 581 3.80 -2.40 -27.51
N ILE A 582 4.02 -2.25 -26.22
CA ILE A 582 5.30 -1.78 -25.69
C ILE A 582 6.27 -2.96 -25.75
N PRO A 583 7.39 -2.86 -26.49
CA PRO A 583 8.31 -3.98 -26.65
C PRO A 583 8.85 -4.50 -25.32
N LEU A 584 8.96 -5.82 -25.20
CA LEU A 584 9.64 -6.49 -24.09
C LEU A 584 11.12 -6.64 -24.43
N PRO A 585 12.01 -6.60 -23.44
CA PRO A 585 13.43 -6.83 -23.67
C PRO A 585 13.71 -8.27 -24.09
N ASP A 586 14.66 -8.46 -25.02
CA ASP A 586 15.25 -9.79 -25.27
C ASP A 586 16.23 -10.10 -24.14
N LEU A 587 16.11 -11.26 -23.52
CA LEU A 587 16.95 -11.69 -22.40
C LEU A 587 17.83 -12.89 -22.83
N ILE A 588 19.03 -12.95 -22.27
CA ILE A 588 19.98 -14.02 -22.51
C ILE A 588 20.25 -14.72 -21.17
N ALA A 589 20.09 -16.05 -21.14
CA ALA A 589 20.48 -16.88 -20.02
C ALA A 589 21.54 -17.88 -20.47
N GLN A 590 22.65 -17.92 -19.73
CA GLN A 590 23.70 -18.93 -19.92
C GLN A 590 23.57 -19.99 -18.83
N TYR A 591 23.75 -21.24 -19.22
CA TYR A 591 23.78 -22.34 -18.27
C TYR A 591 25.12 -22.34 -17.53
N TYR A 592 25.07 -22.35 -16.22
CA TYR A 592 26.20 -22.67 -15.36
C TYR A 592 25.86 -23.97 -14.63
N ASP A 593 26.70 -24.97 -14.76
CA ASP A 593 26.55 -26.23 -14.01
C ASP A 593 26.81 -25.96 -12.52
N LEU A 594 25.76 -25.59 -11.82
CA LEU A 594 25.75 -25.58 -10.38
C LEU A 594 25.46 -27.00 -9.90
N SER A 595 26.51 -27.75 -9.66
CA SER A 595 26.41 -29.07 -9.04
C SER A 595 25.76 -28.94 -7.65
N LEU A 596 24.45 -29.13 -7.59
CA LEU A 596 23.65 -29.16 -6.36
C LEU A 596 23.85 -30.44 -5.52
N ILE A 597 24.95 -31.16 -5.72
CA ILE A 597 25.18 -32.49 -5.12
C ILE A 597 25.47 -32.40 -3.60
N HIS A 598 25.52 -31.22 -3.01
CA HIS A 598 25.90 -31.05 -1.60
C HIS A 598 24.89 -30.25 -0.77
N ILE A 599 23.59 -30.35 -1.08
CA ILE A 599 22.54 -29.87 -0.18
C ILE A 599 21.93 -31.05 0.56
#